data_9caf65be1e4904256d1aea0ddeba2bdd
#
_entry.id   9caf65be1e4904256d1aea0ddeba2bdd
#
_cell.length_a   1.000
_cell.length_b   1.000
_cell.length_c   1.000
_cell.angle_alpha   90.00
_cell.angle_beta   90.00
_cell.angle_gamma   90.00
#
_symmetry.space_group_name_H-M   'P 1'
#
loop_
_entity.id
_entity.type
_entity.pdbx_description
1 polymer ?
#
loop_
_entity_poly.entity_id
_entity_poly.type
_entity_poly.pdbx_seq_one_letter_code
_entity_poly.pdbx_strand_id
1 'polypeptide(L)'
;DLNMKIAVAGTGYVGLSIATLLSQHHHVTAVDIIPEKVELINNRKSPIKDDYIEKYLAEKNLDLEATLDAEYAYKDADYIVIAAPTNYDSKTQHFDTSAVESVIELVLKYNPNAIMVIKSTIPVGYTESVRKKYNTSNIIFSPEFLRESKALYDNLYPSRIIVSTDENDEKLVNASHE
;
A
#
# COMPACT_ATOMS: atom_id res chain seq x y z
N ASP A 1 -18.48 -2.96 13.56
CA ASP A 1 -17.37 -2.98 12.64
C ASP A 1 -17.11 -1.60 12.08
N LEU A 2 -15.92 -1.11 12.35
CA LEU A 2 -15.54 0.22 11.92
C LEU A 2 -15.20 0.22 10.43
N ASN A 3 -15.87 1.10 9.68
CA ASN A 3 -15.54 1.33 8.29
C ASN A 3 -14.39 2.33 8.24
N MET A 4 -13.18 1.83 8.04
CA MET A 4 -11.99 2.66 8.01
C MET A 4 -11.77 3.30 6.64
N LYS A 5 -11.04 4.41 6.64
CA LYS A 5 -10.58 5.07 5.42
C LYS A 5 -9.12 4.70 5.20
N ILE A 6 -8.85 4.04 4.10
CA ILE A 6 -7.53 3.53 3.79
C ILE A 6 -7.09 4.09 2.44
N ALA A 7 -5.86 4.61 2.38
CA ALA A 7 -5.26 5.00 1.12
C ALA A 7 -4.21 3.96 0.74
N VAL A 8 -4.14 3.63 -0.54
CA VAL A 8 -3.14 2.71 -1.07
C VAL A 8 -2.33 3.46 -2.12
N ALA A 9 -1.04 3.65 -1.85
CA ALA A 9 -0.14 4.36 -2.75
C ALA A 9 0.55 3.37 -3.67
N GLY A 10 0.21 3.41 -4.94
CA GLY A 10 0.71 2.51 -5.96
C GLY A 10 -0.34 1.47 -6.36
N THR A 11 -0.50 1.27 -7.66
CA THR A 11 -1.51 0.36 -8.20
C THR A 11 -0.88 -0.76 -9.05
N GLY A 12 0.30 -1.23 -8.63
CA GLY A 12 0.88 -2.45 -9.13
C GLY A 12 0.20 -3.67 -8.49
N TYR A 13 0.80 -4.85 -8.62
CA TYR A 13 0.19 -6.09 -8.15
C TYR A 13 -0.12 -6.06 -6.65
N VAL A 14 0.84 -5.64 -5.84
CA VAL A 14 0.67 -5.63 -4.39
C VAL A 14 -0.37 -4.59 -3.98
N GLY A 15 -0.22 -3.36 -4.44
CA GLY A 15 -1.14 -2.28 -4.06
C GLY A 15 -2.56 -2.54 -4.50
N LEU A 16 -2.74 -2.98 -5.73
CA LEU A 16 -4.08 -3.21 -6.26
C LEU A 16 -4.77 -4.42 -5.62
N SER A 17 -4.01 -5.49 -5.31
CA SER A 17 -4.59 -6.63 -4.62
C SER A 17 -5.06 -6.25 -3.22
N ILE A 18 -4.28 -5.45 -2.50
CA ILE A 18 -4.67 -4.95 -1.19
C ILE A 18 -5.88 -4.03 -1.29
N ALA A 19 -5.89 -3.14 -2.28
CA ALA A 19 -7.01 -2.23 -2.48
C ALA A 19 -8.32 -2.98 -2.75
N THR A 20 -8.29 -4.01 -3.61
CA THR A 20 -9.48 -4.80 -3.90
C THR A 20 -9.94 -5.60 -2.69
N LEU A 21 -9.00 -6.14 -1.92
CA LEU A 21 -9.35 -6.90 -0.72
C LEU A 21 -9.99 -6.01 0.34
N LEU A 22 -9.36 -4.90 0.66
CA LEU A 22 -9.82 -4.03 1.73
C LEU A 22 -11.08 -3.25 1.37
N SER A 23 -11.31 -2.96 0.10
CA SER A 23 -12.47 -2.19 -0.33
C SER A 23 -13.78 -2.97 -0.27
N GLN A 24 -13.73 -4.24 0.05
CA GLN A 24 -14.95 -5.00 0.34
C GLN A 24 -15.59 -4.57 1.66
N HIS A 25 -14.82 -4.04 2.59
CA HIS A 25 -15.27 -3.70 3.94
C HIS A 25 -14.91 -2.29 4.41
N HIS A 26 -14.06 -1.60 3.66
CA HIS A 26 -13.57 -0.27 4.04
C HIS A 26 -13.60 0.65 2.83
N HIS A 27 -13.56 1.96 3.09
CA HIS A 27 -13.43 2.94 2.02
C HIS A 27 -11.96 3.04 1.62
N VAL A 28 -11.64 2.68 0.38
CA VAL A 28 -10.27 2.65 -0.11
C VAL A 28 -10.09 3.63 -1.27
N THR A 29 -9.08 4.47 -1.14
CA THR A 29 -8.66 5.39 -2.21
C THR A 29 -7.27 4.97 -2.68
N ALA A 30 -7.19 4.50 -3.91
CA ALA A 30 -5.92 4.12 -4.53
C ALA A 30 -5.31 5.33 -5.23
N VAL A 31 -4.02 5.55 -5.03
CA VAL A 31 -3.30 6.67 -5.60
C VAL A 31 -2.25 6.16 -6.57
N ASP A 32 -2.22 6.72 -7.76
CA ASP A 32 -1.18 6.45 -8.74
C ASP A 32 -0.83 7.73 -9.48
N ILE A 33 0.33 7.75 -10.11
CA ILE A 33 0.78 8.91 -10.88
C ILE A 33 0.43 8.76 -12.38
N ILE A 34 -0.12 7.62 -12.78
CA ILE A 34 -0.43 7.31 -14.17
C ILE A 34 -1.93 7.43 -14.40
N PRO A 35 -2.38 8.45 -15.17
CA PRO A 35 -3.83 8.71 -15.36
C PRO A 35 -4.60 7.53 -15.94
N GLU A 36 -3.99 6.76 -16.86
CA GLU A 36 -4.64 5.63 -17.50
C GLU A 36 -4.99 4.53 -16.50
N LYS A 37 -4.12 4.31 -15.50
CA LYS A 37 -4.38 3.33 -14.44
C LYS A 37 -5.53 3.78 -13.56
N VAL A 38 -5.57 5.05 -13.21
CA VAL A 38 -6.65 5.62 -12.39
C VAL A 38 -7.98 5.44 -13.10
N GLU A 39 -8.03 5.75 -14.39
CA GLU A 39 -9.25 5.62 -15.18
C GLU A 39 -9.72 4.16 -15.25
N LEU A 40 -8.81 3.22 -15.50
CA LEU A 40 -9.17 1.82 -15.56
C LEU A 40 -9.78 1.34 -14.24
N ILE A 41 -9.15 1.65 -13.12
CA ILE A 41 -9.63 1.21 -11.81
C ILE A 41 -11.02 1.80 -11.50
N ASN A 42 -11.26 3.06 -11.81
CA ASN A 42 -12.55 3.70 -11.60
C ASN A 42 -13.64 3.09 -12.48
N ASN A 43 -13.26 2.52 -13.62
CA ASN A 43 -14.16 1.77 -14.50
C ASN A 43 -14.21 0.28 -14.18
N ARG A 44 -13.61 -0.12 -13.05
CA ARG A 44 -13.58 -1.52 -12.57
C ARG A 44 -12.85 -2.45 -13.54
N LYS A 45 -11.80 -1.93 -14.17
CA LYS A 45 -10.93 -2.70 -15.04
C LYS A 45 -9.52 -2.73 -14.46
N SER A 46 -8.87 -3.87 -14.54
CA SER A 46 -7.54 -4.03 -13.97
C SER A 46 -6.47 -3.50 -14.94
N PRO A 47 -5.58 -2.62 -14.47
CA PRO A 47 -4.43 -2.19 -15.27
C PRO A 47 -3.32 -3.24 -15.33
N ILE A 48 -3.46 -4.33 -14.57
CA ILE A 48 -2.49 -5.44 -14.56
C ILE A 48 -3.21 -6.73 -14.86
N LYS A 49 -2.45 -7.75 -15.32
CA LYS A 49 -3.02 -9.06 -15.63
C LYS A 49 -2.97 -9.94 -14.38
N ASP A 50 -4.11 -10.08 -13.72
CA ASP A 50 -4.28 -10.93 -12.55
C ASP A 50 -5.74 -11.36 -12.49
N ASP A 51 -5.98 -12.67 -12.59
CA ASP A 51 -7.34 -13.21 -12.70
C ASP A 51 -8.19 -12.88 -11.48
N TYR A 52 -7.61 -12.91 -10.28
CA TYR A 52 -8.38 -12.61 -9.06
C TYR A 52 -8.73 -11.12 -8.98
N ILE A 53 -7.79 -10.24 -9.32
CA ILE A 53 -8.06 -8.81 -9.30
C ILE A 53 -9.13 -8.45 -10.34
N GLU A 54 -9.01 -8.98 -11.55
CA GLU A 54 -9.99 -8.74 -12.61
C GLU A 54 -11.37 -9.22 -12.19
N LYS A 55 -11.44 -10.40 -11.60
CA LYS A 55 -12.70 -10.97 -11.12
C LYS A 55 -13.31 -10.12 -10.00
N TYR A 56 -12.51 -9.72 -9.03
CA TYR A 56 -13.01 -8.93 -7.90
C TYR A 56 -13.50 -7.56 -8.35
N LEU A 57 -12.78 -6.89 -9.26
CA LEU A 57 -13.21 -5.61 -9.80
C LEU A 57 -14.53 -5.73 -10.57
N ALA A 58 -14.72 -6.82 -11.30
CA ALA A 58 -15.91 -7.02 -12.12
C ALA A 58 -17.12 -7.49 -11.32
N GLU A 59 -16.91 -8.31 -10.28
CA GLU A 59 -18.02 -9.03 -9.63
C GLU A 59 -18.31 -8.58 -8.20
N LYS A 60 -17.34 -8.03 -7.49
CA LYS A 60 -17.53 -7.65 -6.08
C LYS A 60 -18.00 -6.20 -5.96
N ASN A 61 -18.78 -5.95 -4.92
CA ASN A 61 -19.17 -4.58 -4.58
C ASN A 61 -18.06 -3.95 -3.75
N LEU A 62 -17.28 -3.10 -4.38
CA LEU A 62 -16.10 -2.49 -3.78
C LEU A 62 -16.31 -1.01 -3.53
N ASP A 63 -15.99 -0.55 -2.31
CA ASP A 63 -15.94 0.86 -1.98
C ASP A 63 -14.54 1.38 -2.31
N LEU A 64 -14.26 1.48 -3.60
CA LEU A 64 -12.94 1.77 -4.16
C LEU A 64 -13.01 2.91 -5.15
N GLU A 65 -12.14 3.88 -4.96
CA GLU A 65 -11.90 4.93 -5.94
C GLU A 65 -10.41 5.05 -6.17
N ALA A 66 -10.02 5.52 -7.34
CA ALA A 66 -8.63 5.81 -7.66
C ALA A 66 -8.50 7.28 -7.99
N THR A 67 -7.34 7.87 -7.67
CA THR A 67 -7.11 9.30 -7.89
C THR A 67 -5.64 9.58 -8.14
N LEU A 68 -5.39 10.70 -8.82
CA LEU A 68 -4.03 11.26 -8.95
C LEU A 68 -3.72 12.23 -7.81
N ASP A 69 -4.72 12.57 -6.99
CA ASP A 69 -4.62 13.59 -5.96
C ASP A 69 -4.25 12.98 -4.59
N ALA A 70 -2.96 13.08 -4.25
CA ALA A 70 -2.44 12.55 -2.99
C ALA A 70 -3.06 13.24 -1.77
N GLU A 71 -3.26 14.53 -1.81
CA GLU A 71 -3.86 15.26 -0.69
C GLU A 71 -5.25 14.72 -0.37
N TYR A 72 -6.08 14.59 -1.39
CA TYR A 72 -7.43 14.06 -1.25
C TYR A 72 -7.42 12.66 -0.62
N ALA A 73 -6.49 11.81 -1.05
CA ALA A 73 -6.43 10.43 -0.57
C ALA A 73 -5.89 10.32 0.85
N TYR A 74 -4.90 11.13 1.23
CA TYR A 74 -4.18 10.94 2.49
C TYR A 74 -4.75 11.72 3.67
N LYS A 75 -5.36 12.87 3.42
CA LYS A 75 -5.70 13.80 4.51
C LYS A 75 -6.65 13.22 5.57
N ASP A 76 -7.55 12.34 5.19
CA ASP A 76 -8.53 11.76 6.11
C ASP A 76 -8.34 10.25 6.30
N ALA A 77 -7.25 9.68 5.80
CA ALA A 77 -7.02 8.24 5.90
C ALA A 77 -6.57 7.83 7.30
N ASP A 78 -7.07 6.71 7.76
CA ASP A 78 -6.64 6.09 9.02
C ASP A 78 -5.34 5.33 8.82
N TYR A 79 -5.21 4.65 7.67
CA TYR A 79 -4.03 3.88 7.27
C TYR A 79 -3.62 4.24 5.86
N ILE A 80 -2.30 4.27 5.64
CA ILE A 80 -1.74 4.43 4.30
C ILE A 80 -0.90 3.19 4.00
N VAL A 81 -1.30 2.43 2.99
CA VAL A 81 -0.52 1.29 2.51
C VAL A 81 0.40 1.81 1.41
N ILE A 82 1.70 1.65 1.61
CA ILE A 82 2.69 2.13 0.64
C ILE A 82 3.17 0.95 -0.20
N ALA A 83 2.74 0.92 -1.45
CA ALA A 83 3.10 -0.11 -2.42
C ALA A 83 3.73 0.53 -3.66
N ALA A 84 4.43 1.64 -3.47
CA ALA A 84 5.13 2.34 -4.54
C ALA A 84 6.30 1.49 -5.05
N PRO A 85 6.64 1.60 -6.34
CA PRO A 85 7.71 0.77 -6.90
C PRO A 85 9.08 1.12 -6.32
N THR A 86 9.89 0.08 -6.13
CA THR A 86 11.29 0.20 -5.75
C THR A 86 12.11 -0.60 -6.76
N ASN A 87 13.07 0.03 -7.40
CA ASN A 87 13.91 -0.62 -8.38
C ASN A 87 15.25 -0.98 -7.76
N TYR A 88 15.69 -2.21 -7.97
CA TYR A 88 16.99 -2.66 -7.50
C TYR A 88 18.02 -2.58 -8.62
N ASP A 89 19.11 -1.84 -8.39
CA ASP A 89 20.22 -1.78 -9.33
C ASP A 89 21.28 -2.80 -8.90
N SER A 90 21.42 -3.86 -9.67
CA SER A 90 22.38 -4.93 -9.37
C SER A 90 23.84 -4.49 -9.51
N LYS A 91 24.12 -3.45 -10.28
CA LYS A 91 25.49 -2.92 -10.43
C LYS A 91 25.96 -2.19 -9.20
N THR A 92 25.09 -1.38 -8.62
CA THR A 92 25.40 -0.61 -7.42
C THR A 92 24.94 -1.31 -6.14
N GLN A 93 24.18 -2.43 -6.27
CA GLN A 93 23.56 -3.15 -5.15
C GLN A 93 22.71 -2.24 -4.29
N HIS A 94 21.92 -1.39 -4.95
CA HIS A 94 21.16 -0.36 -4.28
C HIS A 94 19.70 -0.37 -4.71
N PHE A 95 18.78 -0.21 -3.75
CA PHE A 95 17.36 0.00 -4.01
C PHE A 95 17.09 1.49 -4.18
N ASP A 96 16.32 1.81 -5.22
CA ASP A 96 15.80 3.16 -5.37
C ASP A 96 14.50 3.26 -4.57
N THR A 97 14.57 3.88 -3.40
CA THR A 97 13.44 4.06 -2.49
C THR A 97 12.80 5.44 -2.62
N SER A 98 13.15 6.20 -3.64
CA SER A 98 12.67 7.58 -3.79
C SER A 98 11.16 7.69 -3.87
N ALA A 99 10.49 6.75 -4.56
CA ALA A 99 9.03 6.77 -4.65
C ALA A 99 8.38 6.50 -3.29
N VAL A 100 8.94 5.59 -2.50
CA VAL A 100 8.45 5.31 -1.14
C VAL A 100 8.61 6.56 -0.26
N GLU A 101 9.77 7.21 -0.31
CA GLU A 101 10.01 8.41 0.49
C GLU A 101 9.12 9.56 0.06
N SER A 102 8.83 9.70 -1.23
CA SER A 102 7.89 10.71 -1.71
C SER A 102 6.51 10.52 -1.08
N VAL A 103 6.05 9.27 -0.99
CA VAL A 103 4.76 8.97 -0.35
C VAL A 103 4.80 9.32 1.14
N ILE A 104 5.87 8.91 1.85
CA ILE A 104 6.02 9.22 3.28
C ILE A 104 5.95 10.73 3.50
N GLU A 105 6.66 11.51 2.70
CA GLU A 105 6.70 12.96 2.83
C GLU A 105 5.33 13.59 2.61
N LEU A 106 4.58 13.10 1.61
CA LEU A 106 3.24 13.59 1.34
C LEU A 106 2.27 13.24 2.47
N VAL A 107 2.37 12.02 3.02
CA VAL A 107 1.53 11.61 4.14
C VAL A 107 1.82 12.49 5.36
N LEU A 108 3.09 12.72 5.68
CA LEU A 108 3.45 13.57 6.83
C LEU A 108 2.99 15.01 6.64
N LYS A 109 2.95 15.48 5.39
CA LYS A 109 2.48 16.83 5.08
C LYS A 109 0.97 16.96 5.27
N TYR A 110 0.20 15.96 4.83
CA TYR A 110 -1.25 16.06 4.81
C TYR A 110 -1.95 15.37 5.98
N ASN A 111 -1.30 14.36 6.60
CA ASN A 111 -1.89 13.60 7.68
C ASN A 111 -0.80 12.91 8.52
N PRO A 112 -0.09 13.65 9.39
CA PRO A 112 1.03 13.10 10.15
C PRO A 112 0.62 12.04 11.19
N ASN A 113 -0.65 11.90 11.49
CA ASN A 113 -1.14 10.93 12.47
C ASN A 113 -1.53 9.58 11.86
N ALA A 114 -1.56 9.46 10.55
CA ALA A 114 -1.89 8.20 9.90
C ALA A 114 -0.80 7.16 10.11
N ILE A 115 -1.20 5.90 10.17
CA ILE A 115 -0.26 4.79 10.24
C ILE A 115 0.10 4.37 8.82
N MET A 116 1.40 4.34 8.53
CA MET A 116 1.92 3.96 7.21
C MET A 116 2.45 2.53 7.26
N VAL A 117 1.98 1.70 6.34
CA VAL A 117 2.39 0.29 6.23
C VAL A 117 3.13 0.14 4.89
N ILE A 118 4.43 -0.12 4.96
CA ILE A 118 5.24 -0.28 3.75
C ILE A 118 5.14 -1.73 3.27
N LYS A 119 4.61 -1.90 2.06
CA LYS A 119 4.53 -3.20 1.37
C LYS A 119 5.55 -3.31 0.25
N SER A 120 6.19 -2.22 -0.12
CA SER A 120 7.25 -2.22 -1.14
C SER A 120 8.47 -3.00 -0.67
N THR A 121 9.23 -3.56 -1.61
CA THR A 121 10.50 -4.20 -1.29
C THR A 121 11.52 -3.13 -0.91
N ILE A 122 12.09 -3.23 0.27
CA ILE A 122 13.03 -2.24 0.80
C ILE A 122 14.24 -2.95 1.40
N PRO A 123 15.40 -2.26 1.50
CA PRO A 123 16.58 -2.87 2.11
C PRO A 123 16.43 -3.06 3.62
N VAL A 124 17.22 -3.97 4.17
CA VAL A 124 17.25 -4.23 5.61
C VAL A 124 17.61 -2.94 6.35
N GLY A 125 16.85 -2.64 7.41
CA GLY A 125 17.08 -1.45 8.23
C GLY A 125 16.44 -0.17 7.69
N TYR A 126 15.80 -0.24 6.53
CA TYR A 126 15.20 0.95 5.91
C TYR A 126 14.10 1.57 6.78
N THR A 127 13.21 0.74 7.32
CA THR A 127 12.09 1.24 8.13
C THR A 127 12.59 2.04 9.33
N GLU A 128 13.62 1.51 10.01
CA GLU A 128 14.21 2.20 11.14
C GLU A 128 14.86 3.51 10.72
N SER A 129 15.55 3.52 9.58
CA SER A 129 16.21 4.72 9.08
C SER A 129 15.22 5.82 8.72
N VAL A 130 14.08 5.49 8.10
CA VAL A 130 13.07 6.50 7.77
C VAL A 130 12.28 6.96 8.99
N ARG A 131 12.09 6.10 9.98
CA ARG A 131 11.51 6.53 11.26
C ARG A 131 12.36 7.61 11.91
N LYS A 132 13.68 7.45 11.88
CA LYS A 132 14.62 8.45 12.40
C LYS A 132 14.63 9.69 11.54
N LYS A 133 14.74 9.51 10.22
CA LYS A 133 14.83 10.62 9.27
C LYS A 133 13.62 11.56 9.39
N TYR A 134 12.43 11.02 9.53
CA TYR A 134 11.19 11.79 9.59
C TYR A 134 10.65 11.97 11.00
N ASN A 135 11.36 11.47 12.00
CA ASN A 135 11.00 11.59 13.40
C ASN A 135 9.57 11.12 13.67
N THR A 136 9.24 9.91 13.22
CA THR A 136 7.92 9.32 13.40
C THR A 136 8.02 7.84 13.73
N SER A 137 7.13 7.36 14.59
CA SER A 137 7.00 5.93 14.90
C SER A 137 5.85 5.27 14.14
N ASN A 138 5.12 6.03 13.30
CA ASN A 138 3.93 5.53 12.63
C ASN A 138 4.21 4.81 11.31
N ILE A 139 5.42 4.30 11.13
CA ILE A 139 5.80 3.57 9.92
C ILE A 139 6.16 2.14 10.30
N ILE A 140 5.52 1.17 9.66
CA ILE A 140 5.86 -0.25 9.81
C ILE A 140 6.17 -0.86 8.45
N PHE A 141 6.90 -1.97 8.46
CA PHE A 141 7.21 -2.72 7.26
C PHE A 141 6.53 -4.09 7.33
N SER A 142 5.83 -4.44 6.25
CA SER A 142 5.19 -5.75 6.11
C SER A 142 5.66 -6.34 4.79
N PRO A 143 6.69 -7.19 4.80
CA PRO A 143 7.27 -7.71 3.57
C PRO A 143 6.31 -8.60 2.80
N GLU A 144 6.42 -8.55 1.47
CA GLU A 144 5.59 -9.31 0.55
C GLU A 144 6.47 -10.06 -0.43
N PHE A 145 6.15 -11.34 -0.62
CA PHE A 145 6.83 -12.18 -1.62
C PHE A 145 5.81 -12.67 -2.65
N LEU A 146 4.98 -11.75 -3.16
CA LEU A 146 3.90 -12.08 -4.07
C LEU A 146 4.41 -12.28 -5.48
N ARG A 147 3.87 -13.31 -6.15
CA ARG A 147 3.99 -13.42 -7.60
C ARG A 147 2.87 -12.61 -8.23
N GLU A 148 3.12 -12.10 -9.42
CA GLU A 148 2.19 -11.20 -10.09
C GLU A 148 0.77 -11.75 -10.16
N SER A 149 0.60 -12.94 -10.70
CA SER A 149 -0.74 -13.50 -10.92
C SER A 149 -1.36 -14.12 -9.69
N LYS A 150 -0.71 -14.00 -8.52
CA LYS A 150 -1.23 -14.55 -7.26
C LYS A 150 -1.31 -13.51 -6.15
N ALA A 151 -1.10 -12.24 -6.49
CA ALA A 151 -1.05 -11.18 -5.50
C ALA A 151 -2.30 -11.14 -4.61
N LEU A 152 -3.48 -11.16 -5.22
CA LEU A 152 -4.72 -11.10 -4.46
C LEU A 152 -4.92 -12.35 -3.61
N TYR A 153 -4.62 -13.52 -4.16
CA TYR A 153 -4.73 -14.77 -3.42
C TYR A 153 -3.89 -14.73 -2.14
N ASP A 154 -2.64 -14.30 -2.25
CA ASP A 154 -1.74 -14.23 -1.10
C ASP A 154 -2.22 -13.21 -0.05
N ASN A 155 -2.87 -12.13 -0.48
CA ASN A 155 -3.45 -11.16 0.45
C ASN A 155 -4.74 -11.65 1.10
N LEU A 156 -5.48 -12.55 0.45
CA LEU A 156 -6.68 -13.17 1.05
C LEU A 156 -6.30 -14.11 2.20
N TYR A 157 -5.07 -14.58 2.24
CA TYR A 157 -4.57 -15.49 3.28
C TYR A 157 -3.39 -14.81 4.01
N PRO A 158 -3.66 -13.86 4.92
CA PRO A 158 -2.62 -13.04 5.54
C PRO A 158 -1.56 -13.83 6.30
N SER A 159 -1.85 -15.08 6.69
CA SER A 159 -0.87 -15.94 7.36
C SER A 159 0.36 -16.23 6.51
N ARG A 160 0.29 -15.97 5.20
CA ARG A 160 1.41 -16.12 4.28
C ARG A 160 2.27 -14.87 4.18
N ILE A 161 1.85 -13.78 4.82
CA ILE A 161 2.55 -12.51 4.80
C ILE A 161 3.44 -12.43 6.02
N ILE A 162 4.73 -12.18 5.80
CA ILE A 162 5.69 -12.00 6.88
C ILE A 162 5.66 -10.54 7.31
N VAL A 163 5.37 -10.31 8.59
CA VAL A 163 5.33 -8.97 9.17
C VAL A 163 6.62 -8.70 9.93
N SER A 164 7.29 -7.60 9.62
CA SER A 164 8.47 -7.14 10.34
C SER A 164 8.17 -5.76 10.92
N THR A 165 8.19 -5.65 12.24
CA THR A 165 7.87 -4.41 12.94
C THR A 165 8.68 -4.33 14.23
N ASP A 166 8.65 -3.18 14.87
CA ASP A 166 9.22 -3.01 16.19
C ASP A 166 8.35 -3.79 17.18
N GLU A 167 8.96 -4.75 17.87
CA GLU A 167 8.24 -5.64 18.77
C GLU A 167 7.59 -4.94 19.96
N ASN A 168 7.98 -3.70 20.22
CA ASN A 168 7.41 -2.90 21.31
C ASN A 168 6.21 -2.06 20.87
N ASP A 169 5.73 -2.23 19.62
CA ASP A 169 4.63 -1.41 19.10
C ASP A 169 3.48 -2.30 18.61
N GLU A 170 2.64 -2.75 19.54
CA GLU A 170 1.50 -3.61 19.25
C GLU A 170 0.50 -2.95 18.31
N LYS A 171 0.32 -1.65 18.40
CA LYS A 171 -0.60 -0.93 17.52
C LYS A 171 -0.18 -1.07 16.06
N LEU A 172 1.11 -0.93 15.79
CA LEU A 172 1.63 -1.07 14.43
C LEU A 172 1.56 -2.51 13.94
N VAL A 173 1.78 -3.50 14.84
CA VAL A 173 1.61 -4.90 14.49
C VAL A 173 0.17 -5.16 14.06
N ASN A 174 -0.80 -4.67 14.82
CA ASN A 174 -2.21 -4.84 14.48
C ASN A 174 -2.56 -4.17 13.15
N ALA A 175 -2.03 -2.98 12.90
CA ALA A 175 -2.25 -2.27 11.65
C ALA A 175 -1.73 -3.06 10.44
N SER A 176 -0.61 -3.79 10.59
CA SER A 176 -0.05 -4.55 9.49
C SER A 176 -0.90 -5.78 9.11
N HIS A 177 -1.84 -6.16 9.94
CA HIS A 177 -2.77 -7.27 9.66
C HIS A 177 -4.12 -6.81 9.13
N GLU A 178 -4.31 -5.51 9.09
CA GLU A 178 -5.52 -4.93 8.51
C GLU A 178 -5.48 -5.03 6.99
#